data_e697f151ba0894f0f139397b6e8a37f2
#
_entry.id   e697f151ba0894f0f139397b6e8a37f2
#
_cell.length_a   1.000
_cell.length_b   1.000
_cell.length_c   1.000
_cell.angle_alpha   90.00
_cell.angle_beta   90.00
_cell.angle_gamma   90.00
#
_symmetry.space_group_name_H-M   'P 1'
#
loop_
_entity.id
_entity.type
_entity.pdbx_description
1 polymer ?
#
loop_
_entity_poly.entity_id
_entity_poly.type
_entity_poly.pdbx_seq_one_letter_code
_entity_poly.pdbx_strand_id
1 'polypeptide(L)'
;GLKISEPFSAAKAALNEMHGQVDLTVCVYHGGFERDLTSGRVLSESTENIGYRICQELDFDILLTGHQHMSVAGQMVFGTFVVQPSDSGREFLSVRAVVANGHKAITSQTIPASGECEPALLDRFTDMEKGAQTWLDVVVGHLDRPLLPAPPLVMAAEGNDIANFFNEVQLASSGAQISATSLANEVAGLPQIVHRRDVLTAYPYTNTLTVLEISGEVLRKAIERSAEYFALDDDGQLCVSDQFLKPKVEHYNFDYYAGVDYTIDVKRPIGQRVSSLMYHGRPVTAQDSFTICVNSYRASGAGGYPMYLHCPVVREINAEMSDLILDFFKSKGHAVIKSASLIPENDPT
;
A
#
# COMPACT_ATOMS: atom_id res chain seq x y z
N GLY A 1 11.09 -20.06 -19.13
CA GLY A 1 10.25 -19.24 -18.29
C GLY A 1 10.77 -19.16 -16.87
N LEU A 2 10.42 -18.14 -16.13
CA LEU A 2 10.76 -18.01 -14.71
C LEU A 2 9.90 -19.00 -13.89
N LYS A 3 10.53 -19.73 -12.96
CA LYS A 3 9.81 -20.59 -12.00
C LYS A 3 9.92 -19.95 -10.63
N ILE A 4 8.79 -19.61 -10.02
CA ILE A 4 8.70 -19.10 -8.68
C ILE A 4 8.25 -20.23 -7.76
N SER A 5 9.01 -20.51 -6.71
CA SER A 5 8.67 -21.51 -5.69
C SER A 5 7.99 -20.85 -4.51
N GLU A 6 7.17 -21.61 -3.80
CA GLU A 6 6.55 -21.15 -2.56
C GLU A 6 7.66 -20.88 -1.52
N PRO A 7 7.70 -19.67 -0.91
CA PRO A 7 8.86 -19.20 -0.14
C PRO A 7 9.14 -20.03 1.12
N PHE A 8 8.13 -20.48 1.86
CA PHE A 8 8.34 -21.29 3.05
C PHE A 8 8.97 -22.64 2.73
N SER A 9 8.48 -23.32 1.69
CA SER A 9 9.01 -24.60 1.23
C SER A 9 10.45 -24.46 0.74
N ALA A 10 10.76 -23.37 0.05
CA ALA A 10 12.12 -23.07 -0.42
C ALA A 10 13.08 -22.82 0.77
N ALA A 11 12.67 -22.02 1.76
CA ALA A 11 13.45 -21.77 2.96
C ALA A 11 13.71 -23.07 3.75
N LYS A 12 12.69 -23.91 3.89
CA LYS A 12 12.81 -25.23 4.56
C LYS A 12 13.78 -26.15 3.84
N ALA A 13 13.72 -26.21 2.51
CA ALA A 13 14.62 -27.04 1.72
C ALA A 13 16.07 -26.56 1.87
N ALA A 14 16.34 -25.25 1.75
CA ALA A 14 17.65 -24.68 1.94
C ALA A 14 18.21 -24.92 3.35
N LEU A 15 17.40 -24.78 4.39
CA LEU A 15 17.80 -25.07 5.77
C LEU A 15 18.23 -26.54 5.94
N ASN A 16 17.44 -27.47 5.36
CA ASN A 16 17.75 -28.90 5.41
C ASN A 16 19.07 -29.22 4.71
N GLU A 17 19.40 -28.56 3.60
CA GLU A 17 20.67 -28.74 2.89
C GLU A 17 21.87 -28.25 3.73
N MET A 18 21.69 -27.21 4.54
CA MET A 18 22.74 -26.66 5.41
C MET A 18 22.92 -27.45 6.70
N HIS A 19 21.97 -28.29 7.08
CA HIS A 19 21.97 -28.99 8.36
C HIS A 19 23.22 -29.80 8.60
N GLY A 20 23.90 -29.54 9.72
CA GLY A 20 25.14 -30.21 10.09
C GLY A 20 26.39 -29.80 9.28
N GLN A 21 26.28 -28.81 8.38
CA GLN A 21 27.38 -28.34 7.55
C GLN A 21 27.86 -26.93 7.91
N VAL A 22 27.10 -26.22 8.75
CA VAL A 22 27.38 -24.83 9.11
C VAL A 22 27.19 -24.61 10.61
N ASP A 23 27.89 -23.63 11.16
CA ASP A 23 27.78 -23.25 12.56
C ASP A 23 26.69 -22.19 12.80
N LEU A 24 26.29 -21.44 11.78
CA LEU A 24 25.30 -20.38 11.84
C LEU A 24 24.44 -20.37 10.57
N THR A 25 23.13 -20.30 10.72
CA THR A 25 22.16 -20.20 9.64
C THR A 25 21.50 -18.83 9.60
N VAL A 26 21.48 -18.21 8.43
CA VAL A 26 20.84 -16.91 8.21
C VAL A 26 19.83 -17.01 7.08
N CYS A 27 18.60 -16.66 7.36
CA CYS A 27 17.56 -16.51 6.35
C CYS A 27 17.39 -15.03 6.00
N VAL A 28 17.43 -14.70 4.71
CA VAL A 28 17.09 -13.36 4.19
C VAL A 28 15.75 -13.47 3.48
N TYR A 29 14.75 -12.81 3.99
CA TYR A 29 13.39 -12.87 3.51
C TYR A 29 12.83 -11.47 3.28
N HIS A 30 12.53 -11.10 2.02
CA HIS A 30 11.84 -9.84 1.74
C HIS A 30 10.33 -10.01 1.94
N GLY A 31 9.92 -9.98 3.19
CA GLY A 31 8.57 -10.04 3.71
C GLY A 31 8.63 -9.75 5.21
N GLY A 32 7.48 -9.56 5.81
CA GLY A 32 7.37 -9.24 7.23
C GLY A 32 6.71 -10.37 8.02
N PHE A 33 6.03 -9.97 9.09
CA PHE A 33 5.42 -10.86 10.05
C PHE A 33 3.89 -10.80 9.93
N GLU A 34 3.26 -11.95 9.75
CA GLU A 34 1.81 -12.11 9.71
C GLU A 34 1.16 -12.06 11.09
N ARG A 35 1.99 -12.05 12.15
CA ARG A 35 1.56 -11.94 13.54
C ARG A 35 2.40 -10.94 14.29
N ASP A 36 1.80 -10.32 15.29
CA ASP A 36 2.49 -9.49 16.27
C ASP A 36 3.53 -10.33 17.03
N LEU A 37 4.77 -9.86 17.04
CA LEU A 37 5.91 -10.63 17.57
C LEU A 37 5.85 -10.85 19.09
N THR A 38 5.09 -10.04 19.81
CA THR A 38 4.97 -10.11 21.28
C THR A 38 3.74 -10.89 21.70
N SER A 39 2.58 -10.56 21.13
CA SER A 39 1.30 -11.15 21.53
C SER A 39 0.90 -12.37 20.70
N GLY A 40 1.50 -12.61 19.53
CA GLY A 40 1.13 -13.66 18.60
C GLY A 40 -0.21 -13.39 17.88
N ARG A 41 -0.83 -12.22 18.09
CA ARG A 41 -2.10 -11.85 17.44
C ARG A 41 -1.92 -11.80 15.91
N VAL A 42 -2.88 -12.38 15.17
CA VAL A 42 -2.88 -12.30 13.70
C VAL A 42 -3.02 -10.85 13.26
N LEU A 43 -2.11 -10.40 12.39
CA LEU A 43 -2.08 -9.07 11.78
C LEU A 43 -2.56 -9.12 10.33
N SER A 44 -2.29 -10.23 9.64
CA SER A 44 -2.69 -10.45 8.26
C SER A 44 -3.03 -11.92 8.04
N GLU A 45 -4.10 -12.18 7.31
CA GLU A 45 -4.50 -13.53 6.88
C GLU A 45 -3.98 -13.87 5.46
N SER A 46 -3.32 -12.91 4.80
CA SER A 46 -2.71 -13.13 3.50
C SER A 46 -1.40 -13.92 3.61
N THR A 47 -0.95 -14.48 2.49
CA THR A 47 0.35 -15.15 2.39
C THR A 47 1.50 -14.19 2.05
N GLU A 48 1.26 -12.91 2.08
CA GLU A 48 2.23 -11.85 1.79
C GLU A 48 3.39 -11.84 2.79
N ASN A 49 3.06 -12.06 4.07
CA ASN A 49 4.02 -12.09 5.17
C ASN A 49 3.97 -13.47 5.84
N ILE A 50 5.13 -14.11 6.00
CA ILE A 50 5.26 -15.42 6.64
C ILE A 50 6.44 -15.50 7.61
N GLY A 51 6.99 -14.36 8.02
CA GLY A 51 8.18 -14.30 8.89
C GLY A 51 7.97 -14.95 10.25
N TYR A 52 6.79 -14.78 10.85
CA TYR A 52 6.45 -15.41 12.13
C TYR A 52 6.40 -16.94 12.00
N ARG A 53 5.79 -17.45 10.93
CA ARG A 53 5.73 -18.88 10.63
C ARG A 53 7.12 -19.46 10.36
N ILE A 54 8.00 -18.73 9.65
CA ILE A 54 9.40 -19.14 9.46
C ILE A 54 10.07 -19.34 10.81
N CYS A 55 9.95 -18.38 11.74
CA CYS A 55 10.52 -18.50 13.09
C CYS A 55 9.89 -19.65 13.91
N GLN A 56 8.61 -19.92 13.74
CA GLN A 56 7.89 -20.94 14.49
C GLN A 56 8.20 -22.37 14.05
N GLU A 57 8.39 -22.57 12.74
CA GLU A 57 8.47 -23.91 12.14
C GLU A 57 9.87 -24.25 11.61
N LEU A 58 10.76 -23.28 11.45
CA LEU A 58 12.11 -23.46 10.93
C LEU A 58 13.15 -22.94 11.95
N ASP A 59 14.23 -23.69 12.12
CA ASP A 59 15.27 -23.41 13.13
C ASP A 59 16.46 -22.63 12.53
N PHE A 60 16.15 -21.44 11.99
CA PHE A 60 17.20 -20.50 11.61
C PHE A 60 17.72 -19.74 12.83
N ASP A 61 19.02 -19.47 12.87
CA ASP A 61 19.61 -18.65 13.93
C ASP A 61 19.23 -17.17 13.80
N ILE A 62 19.21 -16.66 12.54
CA ILE A 62 18.93 -15.26 12.23
C ILE A 62 17.93 -15.19 11.10
N LEU A 63 16.92 -14.32 11.21
CA LEU A 63 16.00 -13.95 10.17
C LEU A 63 16.09 -12.44 9.90
N LEU A 64 16.58 -12.08 8.71
CA LEU A 64 16.62 -10.71 8.21
C LEU A 64 15.36 -10.48 7.36
N THR A 65 14.52 -9.52 7.77
CA THR A 65 13.24 -9.22 7.11
C THR A 65 13.17 -7.81 6.56
N GLY A 66 12.10 -7.49 5.84
CA GLY A 66 11.83 -6.19 5.24
C GLY A 66 10.34 -5.99 4.96
N HIS A 67 10.00 -5.25 3.90
CA HIS A 67 8.66 -5.12 3.32
C HIS A 67 7.65 -4.30 4.17
N GLN A 68 7.51 -4.57 5.45
CA GLN A 68 6.51 -3.91 6.29
C GLN A 68 6.89 -2.50 6.74
N HIS A 69 8.10 -2.02 6.42
CA HIS A 69 8.61 -0.70 6.81
C HIS A 69 8.59 -0.47 8.34
N MET A 70 8.75 -1.54 9.11
CA MET A 70 8.79 -1.51 10.57
C MET A 70 10.24 -1.64 11.04
N SER A 71 10.64 -0.87 12.04
CA SER A 71 11.96 -1.04 12.68
C SER A 71 11.86 -2.11 13.77
N VAL A 72 12.57 -3.23 13.58
CA VAL A 72 12.76 -4.28 14.59
C VAL A 72 14.24 -4.39 14.85
N ALA A 73 14.70 -3.76 15.93
CA ALA A 73 16.12 -3.62 16.25
C ALA A 73 16.82 -4.93 16.64
N GLY A 74 16.06 -5.95 17.04
CA GLY A 74 16.53 -7.28 17.41
C GLY A 74 15.65 -7.89 18.51
N GLN A 75 15.06 -9.04 18.22
CA GLN A 75 14.18 -9.76 19.12
C GLN A 75 14.30 -11.27 18.92
N MET A 76 14.21 -12.05 19.98
CA MET A 76 14.12 -13.51 19.89
C MET A 76 12.68 -13.94 19.68
N VAL A 77 12.41 -14.71 18.62
CA VAL A 77 11.10 -15.27 18.31
C VAL A 77 11.27 -16.77 18.05
N PHE A 78 10.75 -17.62 18.92
CA PHE A 78 10.89 -19.09 18.88
C PHE A 78 12.35 -19.59 18.74
N GLY A 79 13.33 -18.87 19.23
CA GLY A 79 14.74 -19.23 19.10
C GLY A 79 15.49 -18.57 17.94
N THR A 80 14.77 -17.97 16.99
CA THR A 80 15.34 -17.19 15.87
C THR A 80 15.53 -15.73 16.28
N PHE A 81 16.71 -15.16 16.02
CA PHE A 81 16.96 -13.73 16.20
C PHE A 81 16.48 -12.97 14.97
N VAL A 82 15.49 -12.11 15.14
CA VAL A 82 14.85 -11.37 14.03
C VAL A 82 15.22 -9.91 14.04
N VAL A 83 15.42 -9.34 12.85
CA VAL A 83 15.64 -7.91 12.62
C VAL A 83 14.91 -7.45 11.37
N GLN A 84 14.50 -6.18 11.37
CA GLN A 84 13.94 -5.49 10.22
C GLN A 84 14.35 -4.02 10.27
N PRO A 85 15.02 -3.46 9.25
CA PRO A 85 15.25 -2.01 9.15
C PRO A 85 13.94 -1.31 8.75
N SER A 86 13.83 -0.03 9.08
CA SER A 86 12.81 0.84 8.53
C SER A 86 13.00 1.05 7.02
N ASP A 87 12.07 1.75 6.41
CA ASP A 87 12.07 2.05 4.97
C ASP A 87 13.01 3.19 4.57
N SER A 88 13.14 3.40 3.26
CA SER A 88 13.78 4.58 2.64
C SER A 88 15.25 4.78 2.99
N GLY A 89 15.94 3.74 3.46
CA GLY A 89 17.36 3.84 3.84
C GLY A 89 17.63 4.78 5.01
N ARG A 90 16.65 5.06 5.87
CA ARG A 90 16.79 5.95 7.03
C ARG A 90 17.73 5.39 8.10
N GLU A 91 17.85 4.07 8.12
CA GLU A 91 18.69 3.33 9.06
C GLU A 91 19.20 2.03 8.45
N PHE A 92 20.23 1.47 9.05
CA PHE A 92 20.64 0.10 8.79
C PHE A 92 20.90 -0.63 10.13
N LEU A 93 20.87 -1.95 10.09
CA LEU A 93 21.10 -2.78 11.25
C LEU A 93 22.44 -3.49 11.13
N SER A 94 23.32 -3.27 12.10
CA SER A 94 24.54 -4.06 12.25
C SER A 94 24.24 -5.26 13.14
N VAL A 95 24.26 -6.47 12.56
CA VAL A 95 24.03 -7.72 13.30
C VAL A 95 25.37 -8.40 13.50
N ARG A 96 25.70 -8.74 14.76
CA ARG A 96 26.91 -9.45 15.14
C ARG A 96 26.55 -10.80 15.75
N ALA A 97 27.10 -11.86 15.18
CA ALA A 97 27.02 -13.20 15.75
C ALA A 97 28.40 -13.67 16.16
N VAL A 98 28.50 -14.21 17.36
CA VAL A 98 29.72 -14.85 17.90
C VAL A 98 29.39 -16.30 18.19
N VAL A 99 30.09 -17.21 17.53
CA VAL A 99 29.97 -18.66 17.75
C VAL A 99 31.21 -19.15 18.46
N ALA A 100 31.05 -19.69 19.65
CA ALA A 100 32.15 -20.23 20.44
C ALA A 100 31.67 -21.44 21.29
N ASN A 101 32.39 -22.54 21.23
CA ASN A 101 32.11 -23.76 22.01
C ASN A 101 30.65 -24.24 21.90
N GLY A 102 30.05 -24.18 20.70
CA GLY A 102 28.67 -24.57 20.44
C GLY A 102 27.62 -23.56 20.92
N HIS A 103 28.02 -22.44 21.51
CA HIS A 103 27.12 -21.35 21.90
C HIS A 103 27.12 -20.24 20.85
N LYS A 104 25.95 -19.68 20.61
CA LYS A 104 25.73 -18.56 19.67
C LYS A 104 25.25 -17.34 20.47
N ALA A 105 25.99 -16.24 20.40
CA ALA A 105 25.59 -14.95 20.95
C ALA A 105 25.31 -13.98 19.78
N ILE A 106 24.08 -13.55 19.61
CA ILE A 106 23.65 -12.69 18.52
C ILE A 106 23.17 -11.37 19.10
N THR A 107 23.65 -10.28 18.56
CA THR A 107 23.28 -8.91 18.94
C THR A 107 23.09 -8.06 17.71
N SER A 108 22.32 -7.00 17.83
CA SER A 108 22.15 -6.01 16.76
C SER A 108 22.21 -4.59 17.31
N GLN A 109 22.51 -3.68 16.43
CA GLN A 109 22.49 -2.25 16.66
C GLN A 109 21.87 -1.54 15.48
N THR A 110 20.87 -0.71 15.74
CA THR A 110 20.31 0.22 14.75
C THR A 110 21.25 1.42 14.60
N ILE A 111 21.61 1.73 13.38
CA ILE A 111 22.51 2.82 13.03
C ILE A 111 21.77 3.73 12.06
N PRO A 112 21.49 5.01 12.41
CA PRO A 112 20.90 5.96 11.49
C PRO A 112 21.79 6.13 10.26
N ALA A 113 21.19 6.18 9.07
CA ALA A 113 21.90 6.53 7.85
C ALA A 113 22.17 8.03 7.86
N SER A 114 23.30 8.42 8.40
CA SER A 114 23.74 9.82 8.53
C SER A 114 25.22 9.92 8.17
N GLY A 115 25.65 11.11 7.78
CA GLY A 115 27.03 11.39 7.43
C GLY A 115 27.16 12.00 6.02
N GLU A 116 28.38 12.32 5.65
CA GLU A 116 28.72 12.77 4.32
C GLU A 116 28.80 11.59 3.35
N CYS A 117 28.32 11.79 2.14
CA CYS A 117 28.47 10.80 1.08
C CYS A 117 29.94 10.64 0.70
N GLU A 118 30.33 9.41 0.37
CA GLU A 118 31.67 9.11 -0.15
C GLU A 118 31.91 9.87 -1.48
N PRO A 119 32.87 10.84 -1.53
CA PRO A 119 33.05 11.69 -2.71
C PRO A 119 33.31 10.92 -4.00
N ALA A 120 34.08 9.84 -3.94
CA ALA A 120 34.39 9.02 -5.11
C ALA A 120 33.18 8.28 -5.66
N LEU A 121 32.19 7.93 -4.81
CA LEU A 121 30.91 7.37 -5.24
C LEU A 121 30.01 8.45 -5.84
N LEU A 122 29.94 9.63 -5.23
CA LEU A 122 29.18 10.77 -5.78
C LEU A 122 29.65 11.11 -7.19
N ASP A 123 30.97 11.24 -7.40
CA ASP A 123 31.55 11.52 -8.71
C ASP A 123 31.14 10.48 -9.76
N ARG A 124 31.14 9.20 -9.40
CA ARG A 124 30.74 8.11 -10.30
C ARG A 124 29.28 8.15 -10.73
N PHE A 125 28.39 8.69 -9.89
CA PHE A 125 26.96 8.76 -10.16
C PHE A 125 26.48 10.13 -10.64
N THR A 126 27.37 11.14 -10.69
CA THR A 126 27.02 12.53 -11.02
C THR A 126 26.27 12.65 -12.36
N ASP A 127 26.73 11.99 -13.43
CA ASP A 127 26.08 12.10 -14.73
C ASP A 127 24.74 11.35 -14.77
N MET A 128 24.63 10.21 -14.07
CA MET A 128 23.38 9.47 -13.93
C MET A 128 22.37 10.31 -13.15
N GLU A 129 22.79 10.92 -12.03
CA GLU A 129 21.96 11.79 -11.20
C GLU A 129 21.45 12.99 -11.99
N LYS A 130 22.31 13.70 -12.73
CA LYS A 130 21.89 14.80 -13.59
C LYS A 130 20.88 14.36 -14.65
N GLY A 131 21.10 13.21 -15.27
CA GLY A 131 20.17 12.62 -16.23
C GLY A 131 18.82 12.32 -15.61
N ALA A 132 18.81 11.70 -14.42
CA ALA A 132 17.60 11.41 -13.67
C ALA A 132 16.85 12.68 -13.27
N GLN A 133 17.55 13.69 -12.75
CA GLN A 133 16.93 14.97 -12.40
C GLN A 133 16.33 15.68 -13.61
N THR A 134 17.04 15.71 -14.75
CA THR A 134 16.52 16.28 -16.00
C THR A 134 15.26 15.56 -16.47
N TRP A 135 15.23 14.23 -16.36
CA TRP A 135 14.07 13.42 -16.73
C TRP A 135 12.88 13.64 -15.77
N LEU A 136 13.15 13.81 -14.48
CA LEU A 136 12.16 14.10 -13.46
C LEU A 136 11.56 15.50 -13.57
N ASP A 137 12.33 16.48 -14.04
CA ASP A 137 11.92 17.88 -14.16
C ASP A 137 11.09 18.19 -15.42
N VAL A 138 10.82 17.19 -16.26
CA VAL A 138 9.97 17.37 -17.43
C VAL A 138 8.55 17.72 -16.99
N VAL A 139 8.03 18.86 -17.46
CA VAL A 139 6.62 19.24 -17.27
C VAL A 139 5.75 18.28 -18.07
N VAL A 140 4.79 17.65 -17.42
CA VAL A 140 3.90 16.65 -18.00
C VAL A 140 2.46 17.12 -18.11
N GLY A 141 2.07 18.15 -17.35
CA GLY A 141 0.70 18.66 -17.39
C GLY A 141 0.47 19.92 -16.59
N HIS A 142 -0.75 20.42 -16.65
CA HIS A 142 -1.20 21.62 -15.96
C HIS A 142 -2.57 21.38 -15.32
N LEU A 143 -2.72 21.83 -14.08
CA LEU A 143 -3.96 21.88 -13.33
C LEU A 143 -4.42 23.33 -13.17
N ASP A 144 -5.71 23.57 -13.03
CA ASP A 144 -6.25 24.94 -12.79
C ASP A 144 -5.87 25.45 -11.38
N ARG A 145 -5.66 24.54 -10.43
CA ARG A 145 -5.16 24.78 -9.09
C ARG A 145 -4.36 23.58 -8.59
N PRO A 146 -3.48 23.75 -7.58
CA PRO A 146 -2.79 22.62 -6.99
C PRO A 146 -3.80 21.69 -6.27
N LEU A 147 -3.55 20.39 -6.33
CA LEU A 147 -4.25 19.39 -5.52
C LEU A 147 -3.46 19.20 -4.22
N LEU A 148 -4.00 19.67 -3.12
CA LEU A 148 -3.30 19.70 -1.84
C LEU A 148 -3.75 18.56 -0.92
N PRO A 149 -2.82 17.92 -0.20
CA PRO A 149 -3.18 16.96 0.83
C PRO A 149 -3.75 17.68 2.06
N ALA A 150 -4.55 16.94 2.81
CA ALA A 150 -5.05 17.32 4.12
C ALA A 150 -4.75 16.17 5.11
N PRO A 151 -5.00 16.33 6.41
CA PRO A 151 -4.88 15.22 7.36
C PRO A 151 -5.68 13.99 6.90
N PRO A 152 -5.16 12.76 7.03
CA PRO A 152 -5.78 11.55 6.47
C PRO A 152 -7.25 11.36 6.88
N LEU A 153 -7.60 11.66 8.13
CA LEU A 153 -8.98 11.58 8.60
C LEU A 153 -9.90 12.57 7.86
N VAL A 154 -9.44 13.80 7.64
CA VAL A 154 -10.21 14.83 6.94
C VAL A 154 -10.43 14.40 5.48
N MET A 155 -9.37 13.95 4.80
CA MET A 155 -9.48 13.45 3.43
C MET A 155 -10.46 12.28 3.31
N ALA A 156 -10.43 11.35 4.25
CA ALA A 156 -11.34 10.21 4.26
C ALA A 156 -12.80 10.61 4.54
N ALA A 157 -13.04 11.57 5.42
CA ALA A 157 -14.37 12.00 5.83
C ALA A 157 -15.04 12.96 4.83
N GLU A 158 -14.26 13.87 4.23
CA GLU A 158 -14.78 14.95 3.38
C GLU A 158 -14.53 14.70 1.87
N GLY A 159 -13.77 13.65 1.53
CA GLY A 159 -13.25 13.44 0.18
C GLY A 159 -11.98 14.25 -0.09
N ASN A 160 -11.34 13.97 -1.21
CA ASN A 160 -10.09 14.65 -1.57
C ASN A 160 -9.89 14.69 -3.09
N ASP A 161 -9.46 15.84 -3.60
CA ASP A 161 -9.23 16.06 -5.03
C ASP A 161 -8.15 15.15 -5.61
N ILE A 162 -7.13 14.74 -4.82
CA ILE A 162 -6.07 13.84 -5.27
C ILE A 162 -6.67 12.45 -5.56
N ALA A 163 -7.50 11.95 -4.65
CA ALA A 163 -8.20 10.67 -4.84
C ALA A 163 -9.19 10.74 -6.01
N ASN A 164 -9.92 11.86 -6.14
CA ASN A 164 -10.81 12.09 -7.27
C ASN A 164 -10.06 12.08 -8.60
N PHE A 165 -8.91 12.76 -8.67
CA PHE A 165 -8.05 12.77 -9.84
C PHE A 165 -7.55 11.36 -10.19
N PHE A 166 -7.09 10.57 -9.23
CA PHE A 166 -6.67 9.19 -9.49
C PHE A 166 -7.83 8.32 -9.97
N ASN A 167 -9.01 8.47 -9.40
CA ASN A 167 -10.21 7.78 -9.86
C ASN A 167 -10.60 8.19 -11.30
N GLU A 168 -10.47 9.47 -11.65
CA GLU A 168 -10.72 9.92 -13.04
C GLU A 168 -9.75 9.27 -14.02
N VAL A 169 -8.44 9.21 -13.67
CA VAL A 169 -7.45 8.52 -14.50
C VAL A 169 -7.79 7.03 -14.64
N GLN A 170 -8.18 6.37 -13.57
CA GLN A 170 -8.58 4.97 -13.57
C GLN A 170 -9.81 4.74 -14.45
N LEU A 171 -10.85 5.57 -14.33
CA LEU A 171 -12.06 5.50 -15.17
C LEU A 171 -11.74 5.74 -16.64
N ALA A 172 -10.94 6.78 -16.94
CA ALA A 172 -10.53 7.10 -18.32
C ALA A 172 -9.71 5.97 -18.96
N SER A 173 -8.82 5.35 -18.21
CA SER A 173 -7.96 4.26 -18.71
C SER A 173 -8.70 2.92 -18.80
N SER A 174 -9.67 2.70 -17.93
CA SER A 174 -10.36 1.42 -17.82
C SER A 174 -11.69 1.37 -18.55
N GLY A 175 -12.42 2.47 -18.67
CA GLY A 175 -13.81 2.48 -19.13
C GLY A 175 -14.76 1.72 -18.19
N ALA A 176 -14.34 1.45 -16.93
CA ALA A 176 -15.19 0.84 -15.93
C ALA A 176 -16.30 1.81 -15.49
N GLN A 177 -17.37 1.27 -14.91
CA GLN A 177 -18.49 2.05 -14.38
C GLN A 177 -18.15 2.71 -13.03
N ILE A 178 -17.32 2.04 -12.24
CA ILE A 178 -16.91 2.44 -10.90
C ILE A 178 -15.40 2.37 -10.80
N SER A 179 -14.80 3.22 -9.98
CA SER A 179 -13.39 3.17 -9.65
C SER A 179 -13.20 3.23 -8.14
N ALA A 180 -12.20 2.53 -7.62
CA ALA A 180 -11.75 2.65 -6.26
C ALA A 180 -10.24 2.84 -6.21
N THR A 181 -9.78 3.86 -5.49
CA THR A 181 -8.36 4.17 -5.29
C THR A 181 -8.06 4.43 -3.83
N SER A 182 -6.83 4.19 -3.43
CA SER A 182 -6.33 4.56 -2.10
C SER A 182 -5.18 5.56 -2.22
N LEU A 183 -4.92 6.28 -1.15
CA LEU A 183 -3.81 7.22 -1.04
C LEU A 183 -2.70 6.63 -0.17
N ALA A 184 -1.47 7.09 -0.33
CA ALA A 184 -0.34 6.69 0.50
C ALA A 184 -0.51 7.16 1.96
N ASN A 185 0.26 6.60 2.88
CA ASN A 185 0.27 7.09 4.28
C ASN A 185 0.70 8.55 4.38
N GLU A 186 1.71 8.92 3.58
CA GLU A 186 2.17 10.30 3.41
C GLU A 186 1.75 10.75 2.00
N VAL A 187 0.64 11.47 1.94
CA VAL A 187 0.07 11.90 0.66
C VAL A 187 0.82 13.11 0.15
N ALA A 188 1.46 12.99 -1.00
CA ALA A 188 1.97 14.12 -1.75
C ALA A 188 0.89 14.69 -2.67
N GLY A 189 0.79 16.02 -2.71
CA GLY A 189 -0.10 16.71 -3.63
C GLY A 189 0.47 16.82 -5.05
N LEU A 190 -0.29 17.45 -5.94
CA LEU A 190 0.15 17.82 -7.27
C LEU A 190 0.16 19.35 -7.41
N PRO A 191 1.27 19.98 -7.84
CA PRO A 191 1.32 21.42 -8.08
C PRO A 191 0.51 21.79 -9.34
N GLN A 192 0.26 23.07 -9.55
CA GLN A 192 -0.44 23.56 -10.73
C GLN A 192 0.33 23.26 -12.04
N ILE A 193 1.65 23.37 -12.02
CA ILE A 193 2.52 22.91 -13.10
C ILE A 193 3.10 21.59 -12.67
N VAL A 194 2.63 20.51 -13.28
CA VAL A 194 2.96 19.13 -12.87
C VAL A 194 4.19 18.65 -13.62
N HIS A 195 5.21 18.26 -12.88
CA HIS A 195 6.39 17.60 -13.41
C HIS A 195 6.29 16.08 -13.23
N ARG A 196 7.12 15.33 -13.92
CA ARG A 196 7.14 13.88 -13.78
C ARG A 196 7.41 13.44 -12.34
N ARG A 197 8.31 14.11 -11.62
CA ARG A 197 8.60 13.84 -10.21
C ARG A 197 7.37 13.96 -9.32
N ASP A 198 6.51 14.93 -9.61
CA ASP A 198 5.29 15.13 -8.81
C ASP A 198 4.34 13.95 -8.95
N VAL A 199 4.21 13.40 -10.16
CA VAL A 199 3.40 12.20 -10.42
C VAL A 199 3.95 11.00 -9.65
N LEU A 200 5.27 10.74 -9.76
CA LEU A 200 5.91 9.60 -9.09
C LEU A 200 5.87 9.72 -7.56
N THR A 201 5.90 10.94 -7.04
CA THR A 201 5.78 11.19 -5.60
C THR A 201 4.34 11.06 -5.12
N ALA A 202 3.37 11.54 -5.90
CA ALA A 202 1.95 11.46 -5.54
C ALA A 202 1.40 10.02 -5.60
N TYR A 203 1.92 9.20 -6.53
CA TYR A 203 1.57 7.78 -6.63
C TYR A 203 2.83 6.91 -6.57
N PRO A 204 3.34 6.59 -5.39
CA PRO A 204 4.64 5.90 -5.22
C PRO A 204 4.59 4.38 -5.41
N TYR A 205 3.43 3.81 -5.69
CA TYR A 205 3.24 2.37 -5.83
C TYR A 205 3.35 1.91 -7.28
N THR A 206 3.98 0.75 -7.50
CA THR A 206 4.10 0.10 -8.82
C THR A 206 2.86 -0.75 -9.16
N ASN A 207 1.68 -0.31 -8.74
CA ASN A 207 0.44 -1.03 -8.99
C ASN A 207 -0.02 -0.85 -10.43
N THR A 208 -0.43 -1.95 -11.05
CA THR A 208 -1.22 -1.97 -12.28
C THR A 208 -2.72 -1.90 -11.96
N LEU A 209 -3.58 -1.88 -12.96
CA LEU A 209 -5.02 -1.83 -12.77
C LEU A 209 -5.71 -3.11 -13.23
N THR A 210 -6.76 -3.49 -12.52
CA THR A 210 -7.63 -4.62 -12.85
C THR A 210 -9.08 -4.16 -12.87
N VAL A 211 -9.80 -4.52 -13.92
CA VAL A 211 -11.24 -4.34 -14.01
C VAL A 211 -11.92 -5.64 -13.62
N LEU A 212 -12.73 -5.58 -12.56
CA LEU A 212 -13.50 -6.72 -12.05
C LEU A 212 -14.98 -6.54 -12.37
N GLU A 213 -15.69 -7.63 -12.59
CA GLU A 213 -17.16 -7.66 -12.54
C GLU A 213 -17.57 -7.98 -11.10
N ILE A 214 -18.37 -7.10 -10.49
CA ILE A 214 -18.81 -7.23 -9.10
C ILE A 214 -20.33 -7.11 -8.99
N SER A 215 -20.89 -7.76 -7.96
CA SER A 215 -22.28 -7.52 -7.57
C SER A 215 -22.42 -6.27 -6.69
N GLY A 216 -23.64 -5.73 -6.58
CA GLY A 216 -23.92 -4.66 -5.64
C GLY A 216 -23.68 -5.06 -4.18
N GLU A 217 -23.81 -6.35 -3.86
CA GLU A 217 -23.42 -6.89 -2.54
C GLU A 217 -21.92 -6.76 -2.30
N VAL A 218 -21.07 -7.12 -3.28
CA VAL A 218 -19.61 -6.99 -3.21
C VAL A 218 -19.22 -5.53 -3.08
N LEU A 219 -19.83 -4.64 -3.88
CA LEU A 219 -19.59 -3.20 -3.79
C LEU A 219 -19.89 -2.67 -2.40
N ARG A 220 -21.04 -3.04 -1.83
CA ARG A 220 -21.41 -2.63 -0.47
C ARG A 220 -20.40 -3.13 0.57
N LYS A 221 -19.97 -4.39 0.49
CA LYS A 221 -18.96 -4.97 1.39
C LYS A 221 -17.63 -4.22 1.29
N ALA A 222 -17.23 -3.81 0.10
CA ALA A 222 -15.99 -3.07 -0.10
C ALA A 222 -16.07 -1.66 0.52
N ILE A 223 -17.19 -0.95 0.38
CA ILE A 223 -17.40 0.34 1.03
C ILE A 223 -17.53 0.18 2.56
N GLU A 224 -18.18 -0.89 3.04
CA GLU A 224 -18.23 -1.22 4.50
C GLU A 224 -16.82 -1.45 5.06
N ARG A 225 -15.91 -2.10 4.29
CA ARG A 225 -14.50 -2.24 4.69
C ARG A 225 -13.81 -0.88 4.81
N SER A 226 -14.05 0.04 3.86
CA SER A 226 -13.55 1.42 3.98
C SER A 226 -14.17 2.13 5.20
N ALA A 227 -15.44 1.88 5.49
CA ALA A 227 -16.12 2.48 6.64
C ALA A 227 -15.55 2.05 8.01
N GLU A 228 -14.84 0.92 8.09
CA GLU A 228 -14.13 0.49 9.30
C GLU A 228 -12.97 1.43 9.69
N TYR A 229 -12.50 2.25 8.74
CA TYR A 229 -11.48 3.26 8.99
C TYR A 229 -11.86 4.26 10.08
N PHE A 230 -13.14 4.55 10.20
CA PHE A 230 -13.66 5.52 11.14
C PHE A 230 -14.00 4.87 12.49
N ALA A 231 -13.73 5.59 13.56
CA ALA A 231 -14.18 5.29 14.92
C ALA A 231 -14.67 6.59 15.60
N LEU A 232 -15.31 6.44 16.73
CA LEU A 232 -15.60 7.55 17.65
C LEU A 232 -14.73 7.36 18.89
N ASP A 233 -14.10 8.43 19.35
CA ASP A 233 -13.35 8.44 20.59
C ASP A 233 -14.29 8.52 21.82
N ASP A 234 -13.71 8.57 23.02
CA ASP A 234 -14.47 8.61 24.29
C ASP A 234 -15.36 9.87 24.42
N ASP A 235 -15.03 10.94 23.72
CA ASP A 235 -15.78 12.18 23.64
C ASP A 235 -16.81 12.19 22.49
N GLY A 236 -16.89 11.09 21.73
CA GLY A 236 -17.77 10.94 20.57
C GLY A 236 -17.29 11.69 19.33
N GLN A 237 -16.03 12.12 19.28
CA GLN A 237 -15.43 12.76 18.11
C GLN A 237 -14.94 11.72 17.12
N LEU A 238 -15.00 12.07 15.83
CA LEU A 238 -14.52 11.20 14.75
C LEU A 238 -13.00 11.04 14.83
N CYS A 239 -12.54 9.80 14.82
CA CYS A 239 -11.12 9.44 14.80
C CYS A 239 -10.85 8.28 13.86
N VAL A 240 -9.56 8.00 13.59
CA VAL A 240 -9.16 6.81 12.83
C VAL A 240 -9.19 5.59 13.75
N SER A 241 -9.78 4.51 13.29
CA SER A 241 -9.83 3.24 14.00
C SER A 241 -8.44 2.67 14.27
N ASP A 242 -8.20 2.14 15.46
CA ASP A 242 -6.94 1.56 15.91
C ASP A 242 -6.40 0.46 14.98
N GLN A 243 -7.29 -0.28 14.32
CA GLN A 243 -6.88 -1.31 13.37
C GLN A 243 -6.13 -0.78 12.13
N PHE A 244 -6.28 0.51 11.81
CA PHE A 244 -5.53 1.18 10.74
C PHE A 244 -4.31 1.95 11.25
N LEU A 245 -4.09 1.97 12.56
CA LEU A 245 -2.97 2.67 13.19
C LEU A 245 -1.98 1.71 13.87
N LYS A 246 -2.43 0.52 14.28
CA LYS A 246 -1.65 -0.43 15.08
C LYS A 246 -1.65 -1.82 14.49
N PRO A 247 -0.54 -2.51 14.46
CA PRO A 247 0.81 -2.11 14.93
C PRO A 247 1.53 -1.16 13.97
N LYS A 248 0.96 -0.90 12.79
CA LYS A 248 1.51 -0.11 11.71
C LYS A 248 0.41 0.82 11.18
N VAL A 249 0.80 2.03 10.77
CA VAL A 249 -0.11 2.97 10.11
C VAL A 249 -0.42 2.48 8.69
N GLU A 250 -1.71 2.35 8.37
CA GLU A 250 -2.21 1.79 7.11
C GLU A 250 -3.34 2.63 6.49
N HIS A 251 -3.16 3.96 6.42
CA HIS A 251 -4.13 4.84 5.76
C HIS A 251 -4.38 4.43 4.31
N TYR A 252 -3.38 3.82 3.65
CA TYR A 252 -3.50 3.28 2.29
C TYR A 252 -4.50 2.12 2.15
N ASN A 253 -5.05 1.62 3.23
CA ASN A 253 -6.12 0.61 3.23
C ASN A 253 -7.54 1.22 3.29
N PHE A 254 -7.66 2.54 3.19
CA PHE A 254 -8.93 3.23 2.94
C PHE A 254 -9.08 3.52 1.44
N ASP A 255 -10.19 3.08 0.83
CA ASP A 255 -10.48 3.33 -0.57
C ASP A 255 -11.51 4.44 -0.75
N TYR A 256 -11.24 5.31 -1.72
CA TYR A 256 -12.14 6.36 -2.22
C TYR A 256 -12.80 5.87 -3.49
N TYR A 257 -14.13 5.98 -3.57
CA TYR A 257 -14.90 5.47 -4.71
C TYR A 257 -15.39 6.61 -5.59
N ALA A 258 -15.39 6.37 -6.91
CA ALA A 258 -15.99 7.23 -7.92
C ALA A 258 -16.97 6.42 -8.80
N GLY A 259 -17.99 7.11 -9.36
CA GLY A 259 -19.04 6.48 -10.14
C GLY A 259 -20.23 5.98 -9.31
N VAL A 260 -20.19 6.18 -7.98
CA VAL A 260 -21.28 5.87 -7.04
C VAL A 260 -21.37 6.94 -5.97
N ASP A 261 -22.59 7.16 -5.46
CA ASP A 261 -22.84 8.01 -4.30
C ASP A 261 -23.11 7.11 -3.09
N TYR A 262 -22.43 7.39 -1.98
CA TYR A 262 -22.60 6.62 -0.75
C TYR A 262 -22.49 7.50 0.50
N THR A 263 -23.17 7.06 1.56
CA THR A 263 -23.13 7.71 2.88
C THR A 263 -22.72 6.70 3.93
N ILE A 264 -21.72 7.05 4.73
CA ILE A 264 -21.26 6.26 5.87
C ILE A 264 -21.81 6.89 7.17
N ASP A 265 -22.55 6.11 7.93
CA ASP A 265 -23.03 6.47 9.27
C ASP A 265 -22.17 5.73 10.31
N VAL A 266 -21.20 6.42 10.88
CA VAL A 266 -20.22 5.87 11.84
C VAL A 266 -20.86 5.41 13.15
N LYS A 267 -22.07 5.89 13.48
CA LYS A 267 -22.81 5.50 14.68
C LYS A 267 -23.40 4.09 14.57
N ARG A 268 -23.50 3.55 13.37
CA ARG A 268 -23.97 2.19 13.14
C ARG A 268 -22.88 1.17 13.43
N PRO A 269 -23.26 -0.08 13.72
CA PRO A 269 -22.31 -1.17 13.86
C PRO A 269 -21.48 -1.36 12.60
N ILE A 270 -20.21 -1.81 12.75
CA ILE A 270 -19.34 -2.23 11.65
C ILE A 270 -20.10 -3.25 10.78
N GLY A 271 -19.98 -3.12 9.45
CA GLY A 271 -20.70 -3.93 8.46
C GLY A 271 -22.15 -3.47 8.17
N GLN A 272 -22.62 -2.37 8.82
CA GLN A 272 -23.93 -1.77 8.61
C GLN A 272 -23.86 -0.23 8.48
N ARG A 273 -22.65 0.30 8.25
CA ARG A 273 -22.37 1.74 8.23
C ARG A 273 -22.75 2.41 6.93
N VAL A 274 -22.78 1.68 5.81
CA VAL A 274 -23.24 2.19 4.51
C VAL A 274 -24.76 2.39 4.56
N SER A 275 -25.18 3.59 4.94
CA SER A 275 -26.59 3.94 5.13
C SER A 275 -27.31 4.24 3.79
N SER A 276 -26.57 4.71 2.81
CA SER A 276 -27.05 4.93 1.42
C SER A 276 -25.99 4.45 0.43
N LEU A 277 -26.42 3.86 -0.67
CA LEU A 277 -25.58 3.50 -1.81
C LEU A 277 -26.40 3.62 -3.09
N MET A 278 -26.00 4.56 -3.95
CA MET A 278 -26.75 4.94 -5.14
C MET A 278 -25.85 4.87 -6.38
N TYR A 279 -26.41 4.47 -7.51
CA TYR A 279 -25.77 4.53 -8.81
C TYR A 279 -26.67 5.29 -9.77
N HIS A 280 -26.21 6.45 -10.27
CA HIS A 280 -27.00 7.36 -11.10
C HIS A 280 -28.39 7.66 -10.52
N GLY A 281 -28.46 8.01 -9.23
CA GLY A 281 -29.70 8.33 -8.53
C GLY A 281 -30.62 7.15 -8.21
N ARG A 282 -30.23 5.90 -8.50
CA ARG A 282 -30.97 4.67 -8.22
C ARG A 282 -30.30 3.91 -7.08
N PRO A 283 -31.05 3.44 -6.07
CA PRO A 283 -30.51 2.58 -5.04
C PRO A 283 -29.87 1.32 -5.62
N VAL A 284 -28.66 0.99 -5.13
CA VAL A 284 -27.95 -0.23 -5.50
C VAL A 284 -28.51 -1.42 -4.72
N THR A 285 -28.92 -2.46 -5.46
CA THR A 285 -29.38 -3.73 -4.90
C THR A 285 -28.24 -4.75 -4.88
N ALA A 286 -28.36 -5.80 -4.07
CA ALA A 286 -27.35 -6.86 -3.95
C ALA A 286 -27.07 -7.57 -5.30
N GLN A 287 -28.08 -7.65 -6.17
CA GLN A 287 -28.06 -8.37 -7.46
C GLN A 287 -27.61 -7.49 -8.65
N ASP A 288 -27.47 -6.20 -8.45
CA ASP A 288 -26.93 -5.34 -9.52
C ASP A 288 -25.51 -5.80 -9.89
N SER A 289 -25.15 -5.68 -11.16
CA SER A 289 -23.80 -5.99 -11.65
C SER A 289 -23.13 -4.73 -12.17
N PHE A 290 -21.86 -4.56 -11.81
CA PHE A 290 -21.02 -3.43 -12.18
C PHE A 290 -19.63 -3.88 -12.61
N THR A 291 -18.98 -3.08 -13.43
CA THR A 291 -17.53 -3.15 -13.61
C THR A 291 -16.86 -2.12 -12.68
N ILE A 292 -15.89 -2.59 -11.91
CA ILE A 292 -15.06 -1.72 -11.03
C ILE A 292 -13.60 -1.81 -11.45
N CYS A 293 -12.94 -0.64 -11.52
CA CYS A 293 -11.50 -0.55 -11.67
C CYS A 293 -10.86 -0.40 -10.29
N VAL A 294 -9.95 -1.30 -9.97
CA VAL A 294 -9.14 -1.28 -8.75
C VAL A 294 -7.67 -1.50 -9.10
N ASN A 295 -6.76 -1.16 -8.22
CA ASN A 295 -5.35 -1.53 -8.40
C ASN A 295 -5.12 -3.04 -8.19
N SER A 296 -4.01 -3.56 -8.73
CA SER A 296 -3.66 -4.99 -8.65
C SER A 296 -3.54 -5.51 -7.21
N TYR A 297 -3.11 -4.66 -6.27
CA TYR A 297 -3.04 -5.00 -4.86
C TYR A 297 -4.44 -5.26 -4.28
N ARG A 298 -5.45 -4.42 -4.60
CA ARG A 298 -6.84 -4.64 -4.18
C ARG A 298 -7.46 -5.85 -4.85
N ALA A 299 -7.21 -6.03 -6.16
CA ALA A 299 -7.74 -7.18 -6.90
C ALA A 299 -7.26 -8.51 -6.31
N SER A 300 -6.08 -8.56 -5.70
CA SER A 300 -5.56 -9.72 -4.98
C SER A 300 -6.19 -9.95 -3.59
N GLY A 301 -7.17 -9.13 -3.18
CA GLY A 301 -7.81 -9.21 -1.87
C GLY A 301 -7.01 -8.58 -0.73
N ALA A 302 -5.87 -7.99 -1.02
CA ALA A 302 -4.98 -7.40 -0.03
C ALA A 302 -5.58 -6.14 0.62
N GLY A 303 -5.05 -5.75 1.79
CA GLY A 303 -5.52 -4.60 2.55
C GLY A 303 -6.88 -4.79 3.21
N GLY A 304 -7.34 -6.05 3.35
CA GLY A 304 -8.63 -6.38 3.96
C GLY A 304 -9.81 -6.34 2.99
N TYR A 305 -9.55 -6.54 1.67
CA TYR A 305 -10.59 -6.59 0.64
C TYR A 305 -10.76 -8.00 0.02
N PRO A 306 -10.95 -9.07 0.83
CA PRO A 306 -11.06 -10.44 0.32
C PRO A 306 -12.27 -10.65 -0.58
N MET A 307 -13.25 -9.73 -0.55
CA MET A 307 -14.44 -9.80 -1.40
C MET A 307 -14.12 -9.71 -2.89
N TYR A 308 -12.95 -9.18 -3.28
CA TYR A 308 -12.52 -9.11 -4.69
C TYR A 308 -11.87 -10.40 -5.22
N LEU A 309 -11.36 -11.29 -4.35
CA LEU A 309 -10.58 -12.49 -4.71
C LEU A 309 -11.26 -13.42 -5.73
N HIS A 310 -12.56 -13.51 -5.69
CA HIS A 310 -13.32 -14.43 -6.54
C HIS A 310 -14.19 -13.72 -7.58
N CYS A 311 -14.00 -12.40 -7.73
CA CYS A 311 -14.71 -11.65 -8.74
C CYS A 311 -14.09 -11.92 -10.11
N PRO A 312 -14.92 -12.10 -11.16
CA PRO A 312 -14.41 -12.28 -12.51
C PRO A 312 -13.57 -11.09 -12.97
N VAL A 313 -12.38 -11.38 -13.48
CA VAL A 313 -11.51 -10.38 -14.12
C VAL A 313 -12.01 -10.12 -15.53
N VAL A 314 -12.49 -8.90 -15.79
CA VAL A 314 -12.93 -8.47 -17.11
C VAL A 314 -11.74 -8.06 -17.96
N ARG A 315 -10.77 -7.36 -17.36
CA ARG A 315 -9.57 -6.89 -18.04
C ARG A 315 -8.46 -6.55 -17.06
N GLU A 316 -7.23 -6.88 -17.42
CA GLU A 316 -6.01 -6.40 -16.79
C GLU A 316 -5.39 -5.28 -17.64
N ILE A 317 -4.94 -4.21 -16.99
CA ILE A 317 -4.23 -3.09 -17.62
C ILE A 317 -2.81 -3.14 -17.07
N ASN A 318 -1.91 -3.75 -17.86
CA ASN A 318 -0.52 -4.01 -17.50
C ASN A 318 0.37 -2.75 -17.68
N ALA A 319 -0.11 -1.60 -17.21
CA ALA A 319 0.62 -0.35 -17.11
C ALA A 319 0.53 0.12 -15.67
N GLU A 320 1.62 0.67 -15.15
CA GLU A 320 1.64 1.23 -13.80
C GLU A 320 0.76 2.48 -13.74
N MET A 321 0.15 2.71 -12.58
CA MET A 321 -0.73 3.86 -12.40
C MET A 321 -0.01 5.19 -12.64
N SER A 322 1.27 5.30 -12.30
CA SER A 322 2.11 6.46 -12.61
C SER A 322 2.21 6.73 -14.11
N ASP A 323 2.38 5.68 -14.93
CA ASP A 323 2.39 5.81 -16.39
C ASP A 323 1.03 6.22 -16.94
N LEU A 324 -0.06 5.66 -16.38
CA LEU A 324 -1.41 6.03 -16.77
C LEU A 324 -1.73 7.51 -16.45
N ILE A 325 -1.22 8.03 -15.33
CA ILE A 325 -1.31 9.46 -15.00
C ILE A 325 -0.55 10.30 -16.03
N LEU A 326 0.67 9.89 -16.40
CA LEU A 326 1.46 10.58 -17.42
C LEU A 326 0.75 10.57 -18.79
N ASP A 327 0.18 9.44 -19.19
CA ASP A 327 -0.58 9.30 -20.45
C ASP A 327 -1.88 10.10 -20.40
N PHE A 328 -2.53 10.18 -19.24
CA PHE A 328 -3.71 11.01 -19.05
C PHE A 328 -3.39 12.49 -19.30
N PHE A 329 -2.35 13.04 -18.70
CA PHE A 329 -1.90 14.41 -18.98
C PHE A 329 -1.55 14.60 -20.44
N LYS A 330 -0.82 13.66 -21.04
CA LYS A 330 -0.47 13.69 -22.47
C LYS A 330 -1.70 13.69 -23.39
N SER A 331 -2.73 12.91 -23.06
CA SER A 331 -3.98 12.87 -23.83
C SER A 331 -4.75 14.19 -23.79
N LYS A 332 -4.61 14.98 -22.71
CA LYS A 332 -5.19 16.32 -22.59
C LYS A 332 -4.35 17.39 -23.32
N GLY A 333 -3.15 17.04 -23.80
CA GLY A 333 -2.23 17.95 -24.45
C GLY A 333 -1.78 19.06 -23.47
N HIS A 334 -1.89 20.33 -23.91
CA HIS A 334 -1.59 21.48 -23.05
C HIS A 334 -2.85 22.06 -22.39
N ALA A 335 -3.98 21.35 -22.42
CA ALA A 335 -5.20 21.81 -21.78
C ALA A 335 -5.03 21.79 -20.26
N VAL A 336 -5.51 22.84 -19.60
CA VAL A 336 -5.56 22.91 -18.14
C VAL A 336 -6.71 22.02 -17.67
N ILE A 337 -6.39 21.04 -16.83
CA ILE A 337 -7.39 20.15 -16.21
C ILE A 337 -8.04 20.90 -15.07
N LYS A 338 -9.35 21.02 -15.10
CA LYS A 338 -10.15 21.68 -14.06
C LYS A 338 -10.43 20.69 -12.94
N SER A 339 -9.95 20.99 -11.74
CA SER A 339 -10.19 20.17 -10.53
C SER A 339 -11.69 20.13 -10.17
N ALA A 340 -12.47 21.15 -10.51
CA ALA A 340 -13.91 21.16 -10.29
C ALA A 340 -14.67 20.10 -11.12
N SER A 341 -14.08 19.56 -12.18
CA SER A 341 -14.67 18.43 -12.92
C SER A 341 -14.47 17.07 -12.20
N LEU A 342 -13.65 17.06 -11.14
CA LEU A 342 -13.31 15.87 -10.37
C LEU A 342 -14.28 15.63 -9.18
N ILE A 343 -15.12 16.61 -8.87
CA ILE A 343 -16.13 16.51 -7.81
C ILE A 343 -17.48 16.28 -8.51
N PRO A 344 -18.18 15.17 -8.27
CA PRO A 344 -19.60 15.13 -8.59
C PRO A 344 -20.27 16.31 -7.87
N GLU A 345 -21.02 17.14 -8.58
CA GLU A 345 -21.82 18.20 -7.96
C GLU A 345 -22.76 17.53 -6.94
N ASN A 346 -22.37 17.54 -5.69
CA ASN A 346 -23.29 17.38 -4.59
C ASN A 346 -24.06 18.71 -4.51
N ASP A 347 -25.22 18.77 -5.15
CA ASP A 347 -26.15 19.85 -5.01
C ASP A 347 -26.64 19.84 -3.54
N PRO A 348 -26.37 20.87 -2.73
CA PRO A 348 -26.84 20.95 -1.35
C PRO A 348 -28.31 21.39 -1.39
N THR A 349 -29.24 20.44 -1.44
CA THR A 349 -30.65 20.72 -1.08
C THR A 349 -31.03 19.97 0.18
#